data_e2840f15add7473ed8d37e44e203e548
#
_entry.id   e2840f15add7473ed8d37e44e203e548
#
_cell.length_a   1.000
_cell.length_b   1.000
_cell.length_c   1.000
_cell.angle_alpha   90.00
_cell.angle_beta   90.00
_cell.angle_gamma   90.00
#
_symmetry.space_group_name_H-M   'P 1'
#
loop_
_entity.id
_entity.type
_entity.pdbx_description
1 polymer ?
#
loop_
_entity_poly.entity_id
_entity_poly.type
_entity_poly.pdbx_seq_one_letter_code
_entity_poly.pdbx_strand_id
1 'polypeptide(L)'
;MRAVVQRVSRARVIVDGNVTGEIGAGLVILLGVGRNDTPAVVAAMAEKIANLRIFKDDQQKMNRSLLDVKRSALVVSQFTLYGDARGQRRPSFIGAAPPEQAESLYEQFGETLRSLGITVATGVFRAMMSVELLNEGPVTILLDSDKAF
;
A
#
# COMPACT_ATOMS: atom_id res chain seq x y z
N MET A 1 3.78 1.62 11.03
CA MET A 1 3.46 1.61 9.56
C MET A 1 1.99 1.35 9.37
N ARG A 2 1.36 2.10 8.48
CA ARG A 2 -0.05 1.92 8.13
C ARG A 2 -0.21 1.61 6.66
N ALA A 3 -1.15 0.75 6.32
CA ALA A 3 -1.47 0.44 4.94
C ALA A 3 -2.98 0.38 4.73
N VAL A 4 -3.42 0.90 3.59
CA VAL A 4 -4.74 0.64 3.05
C VAL A 4 -4.55 -0.24 1.82
N VAL A 5 -5.07 -1.46 1.88
CA VAL A 5 -4.92 -2.46 0.83
C VAL A 5 -6.26 -2.62 0.12
N GLN A 6 -6.28 -2.39 -1.18
CA GLN A 6 -7.49 -2.48 -1.99
C GLN A 6 -7.29 -3.48 -3.12
N ARG A 7 -8.21 -4.45 -3.24
CA ARG A 7 -8.22 -5.38 -4.34
C ARG A 7 -8.77 -4.70 -5.59
N VAL A 8 -8.03 -4.78 -6.69
CA VAL A 8 -8.37 -4.08 -7.93
C VAL A 8 -8.34 -4.99 -9.14
N SER A 9 -9.14 -4.65 -10.16
CA SER A 9 -9.03 -5.22 -11.50
C SER A 9 -8.01 -4.47 -12.36
N ARG A 10 -7.75 -3.19 -12.05
CA ARG A 10 -6.72 -2.35 -12.65
C ARG A 10 -6.48 -1.13 -11.76
N ALA A 11 -5.29 -0.56 -11.84
CA ALA A 11 -4.97 0.71 -11.20
C ALA A 11 -3.77 1.37 -11.87
N ARG A 12 -3.68 2.69 -11.77
CA ARG A 12 -2.54 3.46 -12.26
C ARG A 12 -2.32 4.75 -11.48
N VAL A 13 -1.10 5.24 -11.53
CA VAL A 13 -0.71 6.55 -11.01
C VAL A 13 -0.36 7.46 -12.18
N ILE A 14 -0.88 8.68 -12.15
CA ILE A 14 -0.63 9.71 -13.14
C ILE A 14 0.04 10.90 -12.45
N VAL A 15 1.16 11.36 -13.01
CA VAL A 15 1.89 12.55 -12.58
C VAL A 15 2.11 13.43 -13.79
N ASP A 16 1.67 14.69 -13.71
CA ASP A 16 1.79 15.66 -14.81
C ASP A 16 1.29 15.11 -16.16
N GLY A 17 0.16 14.40 -16.13
CA GLY A 17 -0.46 13.81 -17.31
C GLY A 17 0.18 12.51 -17.83
N ASN A 18 1.24 12.03 -17.18
CA ASN A 18 1.94 10.81 -17.56
C ASN A 18 1.67 9.66 -16.58
N VAL A 19 1.44 8.46 -17.11
CA VAL A 19 1.33 7.25 -16.30
C VAL A 19 2.72 6.86 -15.82
N THR A 20 2.92 6.87 -14.50
CA THR A 20 4.21 6.55 -13.87
C THR A 20 4.26 5.13 -13.31
N GLY A 21 3.12 4.51 -13.07
CA GLY A 21 2.99 3.14 -12.62
C GLY A 21 1.59 2.62 -12.92
N GLU A 22 1.51 1.37 -13.35
CA GLU A 22 0.23 0.74 -13.74
C GLU A 22 0.26 -0.75 -13.48
N ILE A 23 -0.88 -1.28 -13.05
CA ILE A 23 -1.10 -2.72 -12.90
C ILE A 23 -2.46 -3.12 -13.47
N GLY A 24 -2.58 -4.36 -13.88
CA GLY A 24 -3.86 -5.03 -14.07
C GLY A 24 -4.46 -5.48 -12.75
N ALA A 25 -4.99 -6.69 -12.70
CA ALA A 25 -5.56 -7.24 -11.48
C ALA A 25 -4.49 -7.43 -10.39
N GLY A 26 -4.84 -7.10 -9.16
CA GLY A 26 -3.93 -7.20 -8.04
C GLY A 26 -4.35 -6.34 -6.85
N LEU A 27 -3.37 -5.72 -6.20
CA LEU A 27 -3.59 -4.86 -5.03
C LEU A 27 -3.03 -3.47 -5.26
N VAL A 28 -3.80 -2.45 -4.88
CA VAL A 28 -3.27 -1.12 -4.58
C VAL A 28 -2.96 -1.08 -3.08
N ILE A 29 -1.76 -0.62 -2.76
CA ILE A 29 -1.29 -0.49 -1.37
C ILE A 29 -0.93 0.96 -1.15
N LEU A 30 -1.78 1.69 -0.43
CA LEU A 30 -1.46 3.01 0.07
C LEU A 30 -0.65 2.83 1.35
N LEU A 31 0.61 3.27 1.37
CA LEU A 31 1.55 2.99 2.44
C LEU A 31 1.99 4.26 3.16
N GLY A 32 1.68 4.35 4.46
CA GLY A 32 2.14 5.40 5.35
C GLY A 32 3.26 4.90 6.26
N VAL A 33 4.36 5.64 6.30
CA VAL A 33 5.48 5.35 7.19
C VAL A 33 5.39 6.23 8.43
N GLY A 34 5.44 5.60 9.61
CA GLY A 34 5.44 6.28 10.90
C GLY A 34 6.85 6.58 11.40
N ARG A 35 6.97 7.51 12.36
CA ARG A 35 8.27 7.95 12.92
C ARG A 35 9.10 6.81 13.52
N ASN A 36 8.44 5.83 14.11
CA ASN A 36 9.08 4.72 14.82
C ASN A 36 9.22 3.46 13.97
N ASP A 37 8.87 3.52 12.70
CA ASP A 37 8.98 2.37 11.81
C ASP A 37 10.45 2.03 11.53
N THR A 38 10.71 0.75 11.41
CA THR A 38 12.04 0.17 11.20
C THR A 38 12.01 -0.77 9.99
N PRO A 39 13.17 -1.18 9.44
CA PRO A 39 13.22 -2.21 8.40
C PRO A 39 12.52 -3.51 8.79
N ALA A 40 12.55 -3.90 10.06
CA ALA A 40 11.84 -5.09 10.55
C ALA A 40 10.32 -4.94 10.42
N VAL A 41 9.79 -3.75 10.70
CA VAL A 41 8.35 -3.44 10.52
C VAL A 41 7.98 -3.50 9.04
N VAL A 42 8.83 -2.98 8.17
CA VAL A 42 8.64 -3.04 6.70
C VAL A 42 8.53 -4.49 6.24
N ALA A 43 9.50 -5.34 6.63
CA ALA A 43 9.51 -6.74 6.24
C ALA A 43 8.24 -7.48 6.70
N ALA A 44 7.85 -7.29 7.96
CA ALA A 44 6.65 -7.92 8.53
C ALA A 44 5.36 -7.45 7.82
N MET A 45 5.25 -6.15 7.51
CA MET A 45 4.08 -5.60 6.82
C MET A 45 3.99 -6.10 5.38
N ALA A 46 5.11 -6.12 4.66
CA ALA A 46 5.17 -6.61 3.28
C ALA A 46 4.78 -8.09 3.20
N GLU A 47 5.35 -8.92 4.08
CA GLU A 47 5.02 -10.35 4.16
C GLU A 47 3.54 -10.56 4.49
N LYS A 48 3.02 -9.81 5.45
CA LYS A 48 1.60 -9.89 5.81
C LYS A 48 0.70 -9.56 4.62
N ILE A 49 0.97 -8.49 3.89
CA ILE A 49 0.16 -8.07 2.74
C ILE A 49 0.26 -9.08 1.60
N ALA A 50 1.46 -9.59 1.30
CA ALA A 50 1.67 -10.60 0.27
C ALA A 50 0.86 -11.87 0.51
N ASN A 51 0.63 -12.21 1.79
CA ASN A 51 -0.08 -13.40 2.23
C ASN A 51 -1.54 -13.17 2.65
N LEU A 52 -2.06 -11.95 2.56
CA LEU A 52 -3.48 -11.70 2.83
C LEU A 52 -4.37 -12.51 1.88
N ARG A 53 -5.26 -13.29 2.45
CA ARG A 53 -6.13 -14.21 1.71
C ARG A 53 -7.42 -13.53 1.30
N ILE A 54 -7.32 -12.55 0.41
CA ILE A 54 -8.43 -11.68 -0.03
C ILE A 54 -8.79 -11.84 -1.51
N PHE A 55 -8.22 -12.85 -2.18
CA PHE A 55 -8.63 -13.26 -3.51
C PHE A 55 -9.48 -14.52 -3.44
N LYS A 56 -10.45 -14.61 -4.36
CA LYS A 56 -11.38 -15.72 -4.38
C LYS A 56 -10.73 -17.04 -4.79
N ASP A 57 -11.11 -18.11 -4.12
CA ASP A 57 -10.83 -19.48 -4.54
C ASP A 57 -11.90 -20.01 -5.50
N ASP A 58 -11.82 -21.30 -5.86
CA ASP A 58 -12.76 -21.94 -6.77
C ASP A 58 -14.20 -22.02 -6.21
N GLN A 59 -14.36 -21.86 -4.90
CA GLN A 59 -15.65 -21.80 -4.21
C GLN A 59 -16.14 -20.36 -3.98
N GLN A 60 -15.49 -19.38 -4.62
CA GLN A 60 -15.80 -17.95 -4.49
C GLN A 60 -15.59 -17.38 -3.07
N LYS A 61 -14.78 -18.04 -2.25
CA LYS A 61 -14.40 -17.57 -0.90
C LYS A 61 -13.05 -16.87 -0.95
N MET A 62 -12.89 -15.82 -0.15
CA MET A 62 -11.61 -15.13 0.04
C MET A 62 -10.62 -16.03 0.77
N ASN A 63 -9.78 -16.71 0.04
CA ASN A 63 -8.91 -17.78 0.54
C ASN A 63 -7.52 -17.81 -0.10
N ARG A 64 -7.31 -17.09 -1.19
CA ARG A 64 -6.03 -17.02 -1.89
C ARG A 64 -5.34 -15.67 -1.64
N SER A 65 -4.02 -15.72 -1.54
CA SER A 65 -3.17 -14.53 -1.39
C SER A 65 -2.74 -13.96 -2.74
N LEU A 66 -2.11 -12.78 -2.70
CA LEU A 66 -1.49 -12.18 -3.88
C LEU A 66 -0.43 -13.12 -4.49
N LEU A 67 0.34 -13.80 -3.64
CA LEU A 67 1.33 -14.80 -4.07
C LEU A 67 0.67 -15.99 -4.77
N ASP A 68 -0.44 -16.49 -4.21
CA ASP A 68 -1.15 -17.64 -4.80
C ASP A 68 -1.69 -17.33 -6.20
N VAL A 69 -2.26 -16.14 -6.39
CA VAL A 69 -2.86 -15.73 -7.68
C VAL A 69 -1.85 -15.12 -8.64
N LYS A 70 -0.61 -14.90 -8.21
CA LYS A 70 0.49 -14.34 -9.04
C LYS A 70 0.11 -13.03 -9.74
N ARG A 71 -0.54 -12.15 -9.00
CA ARG A 71 -0.93 -10.82 -9.48
C ARG A 71 0.03 -9.75 -8.99
N SER A 72 -0.16 -8.52 -9.46
CA SER A 72 0.74 -7.39 -9.21
C SER A 72 0.31 -6.52 -8.05
N ALA A 73 1.24 -5.73 -7.51
CA ALA A 73 0.97 -4.69 -6.53
C ALA A 73 1.35 -3.31 -7.10
N LEU A 74 0.51 -2.31 -6.85
CA LEU A 74 0.83 -0.90 -7.05
C LEU A 74 0.98 -0.25 -5.67
N VAL A 75 2.20 0.14 -5.34
CA VAL A 75 2.53 0.73 -4.03
C VAL A 75 2.64 2.24 -4.17
N VAL A 76 1.83 2.96 -3.40
CA VAL A 76 1.77 4.42 -3.41
C VAL A 76 2.07 4.95 -2.00
N SER A 77 3.05 5.83 -1.88
CA SER A 77 3.33 6.50 -0.61
C SER A 77 2.18 7.42 -0.22
N GLN A 78 1.69 7.29 1.02
CA GLN A 78 0.52 7.98 1.54
C GLN A 78 0.72 8.39 3.00
N PHE A 79 1.51 9.46 3.25
CA PHE A 79 1.78 9.93 4.61
C PHE A 79 0.50 10.39 5.34
N THR A 80 -0.52 10.79 4.60
CA THR A 80 -1.80 11.23 5.15
C THR A 80 -2.56 10.15 5.92
N LEU A 81 -2.15 8.88 5.82
CA LEU A 81 -2.65 7.82 6.69
C LEU A 81 -2.34 8.06 8.17
N TYR A 82 -1.37 8.94 8.47
CA TYR A 82 -1.05 9.41 9.82
C TYR A 82 -1.77 10.71 10.18
N GLY A 83 -2.74 11.12 9.37
CA GLY A 83 -3.56 12.30 9.66
C GLY A 83 -4.39 12.11 10.91
N ASP A 84 -4.25 13.03 11.87
CA ASP A 84 -5.03 13.08 13.09
C ASP A 84 -5.90 14.32 13.10
N ALA A 85 -7.20 14.12 13.00
CA ALA A 85 -8.21 15.19 13.00
C ALA A 85 -9.05 15.21 14.30
N ARG A 86 -8.63 14.46 15.32
CA ARG A 86 -9.34 14.44 16.61
C ARG A 86 -9.27 15.81 17.28
N GLY A 87 -10.42 16.37 17.60
CA GLY A 87 -10.51 17.68 18.24
C GLY A 87 -10.20 18.89 17.35
N GLN A 88 -9.95 18.70 16.06
CA GLN A 88 -9.65 19.79 15.13
C GLN A 88 -10.07 19.47 13.70
N ARG A 89 -10.33 20.50 12.91
CA ARG A 89 -10.77 20.33 11.50
C ARG A 89 -9.60 20.19 10.52
N ARG A 90 -8.42 20.73 10.87
CA ARG A 90 -7.20 20.62 10.08
C ARG A 90 -6.39 19.42 10.61
N PRO A 91 -6.14 18.38 9.81
CA PRO A 91 -5.37 17.22 10.26
C PRO A 91 -3.95 17.58 10.65
N SER A 92 -3.45 16.96 11.72
CA SER A 92 -2.04 16.96 12.08
C SER A 92 -1.38 15.70 11.51
N PHE A 93 -0.14 15.84 11.03
CA PHE A 93 0.63 14.71 10.48
C PHE A 93 1.91 14.43 11.29
N ILE A 94 1.93 14.81 12.56
CA ILE A 94 3.09 14.65 13.45
C ILE A 94 3.55 13.20 13.54
N GLY A 95 2.63 12.23 13.44
CA GLY A 95 2.96 10.80 13.50
C GLY A 95 3.67 10.26 12.27
N ALA A 96 3.64 10.98 11.15
CA ALA A 96 4.32 10.56 9.93
C ALA A 96 5.84 10.71 10.06
N ALA A 97 6.59 9.79 9.46
CA ALA A 97 8.04 9.88 9.39
C ALA A 97 8.48 11.08 8.54
N PRO A 98 9.67 11.67 8.83
CA PRO A 98 10.28 12.65 7.93
C PRO A 98 10.49 12.08 6.53
N PRO A 99 10.47 12.92 5.48
CA PRO A 99 10.52 12.45 4.09
C PRO A 99 11.67 11.49 3.77
N GLU A 100 12.88 11.76 4.23
CA GLU A 100 14.05 10.90 3.96
C GLU A 100 13.89 9.50 4.53
N GLN A 101 13.46 9.39 5.78
CA GLN A 101 13.17 8.10 6.42
C GLN A 101 12.00 7.40 5.72
N ALA A 102 10.94 8.13 5.42
CA ALA A 102 9.76 7.59 4.77
C ALA A 102 10.09 7.02 3.39
N GLU A 103 10.87 7.76 2.57
CA GLU A 103 11.27 7.32 1.24
C GLU A 103 12.09 6.03 1.30
N SER A 104 13.09 5.97 2.17
CA SER A 104 13.92 4.77 2.35
C SER A 104 13.10 3.54 2.73
N LEU A 105 12.21 3.65 3.70
CA LEU A 105 11.38 2.53 4.14
C LEU A 105 10.30 2.16 3.11
N TYR A 106 9.77 3.13 2.40
CA TYR A 106 8.85 2.90 1.29
C TYR A 106 9.52 2.10 0.15
N GLU A 107 10.74 2.48 -0.23
CA GLU A 107 11.52 1.75 -1.24
C GLU A 107 11.83 0.32 -0.78
N GLN A 108 12.24 0.15 0.48
CA GLN A 108 12.48 -1.17 1.05
C GLN A 108 11.22 -2.05 1.03
N PHE A 109 10.06 -1.46 1.26
CA PHE A 109 8.79 -2.19 1.17
C PHE A 109 8.54 -2.74 -0.23
N GLY A 110 8.72 -1.93 -1.26
CA GLY A 110 8.61 -2.36 -2.65
C GLY A 110 9.61 -3.48 -3.00
N GLU A 111 10.87 -3.31 -2.59
CA GLU A 111 11.91 -4.33 -2.80
C GLU A 111 11.61 -5.63 -2.06
N THR A 112 11.06 -5.56 -0.86
CA THR A 112 10.65 -6.77 -0.11
C THR A 112 9.55 -7.51 -0.86
N LEU A 113 8.54 -6.82 -1.37
CA LEU A 113 7.50 -7.46 -2.19
C LEU A 113 8.10 -8.12 -3.45
N ARG A 114 9.03 -7.44 -4.13
CA ARG A 114 9.71 -8.01 -5.30
C ARG A 114 10.50 -9.27 -4.95
N SER A 115 11.18 -9.27 -3.81
CA SER A 115 11.94 -10.42 -3.33
C SER A 115 11.05 -11.63 -3.04
N LEU A 116 9.78 -11.41 -2.72
CA LEU A 116 8.76 -12.46 -2.56
C LEU A 116 8.19 -12.96 -3.90
N GLY A 117 8.61 -12.38 -5.01
CA GLY A 117 8.15 -12.78 -6.34
C GLY A 117 6.98 -11.98 -6.89
N ILE A 118 6.61 -10.87 -6.25
CA ILE A 118 5.51 -10.02 -6.70
C ILE A 118 6.03 -8.96 -7.68
N THR A 119 5.35 -8.79 -8.81
CA THR A 119 5.57 -7.66 -9.72
C THR A 119 5.03 -6.38 -9.09
N VAL A 120 5.89 -5.39 -8.91
CA VAL A 120 5.56 -4.14 -8.20
C VAL A 120 5.72 -2.96 -9.13
N ALA A 121 4.64 -2.19 -9.29
CA ALA A 121 4.66 -0.83 -9.82
C ALA A 121 4.56 0.16 -8.66
N THR A 122 5.05 1.37 -8.86
CA THR A 122 5.04 2.42 -7.83
C THR A 122 4.54 3.75 -8.40
N GLY A 123 4.08 4.63 -7.50
CA GLY A 123 3.96 6.05 -7.80
C GLY A 123 5.32 6.76 -7.74
N VAL A 124 5.29 8.08 -7.66
CA VAL A 124 6.49 8.92 -7.52
C VAL A 124 6.45 9.54 -6.12
N PHE A 125 7.45 9.25 -5.31
CA PHE A 125 7.51 9.74 -3.94
C PHE A 125 7.51 11.28 -3.91
N ARG A 126 6.65 11.87 -3.05
CA ARG A 126 6.43 13.32 -2.87
C ARG A 126 5.80 14.05 -4.07
N ALA A 127 5.52 13.39 -5.17
CA ALA A 127 4.82 14.03 -6.28
C ALA A 127 3.33 14.22 -5.98
N MET A 128 2.71 15.19 -6.64
CA MET A 128 1.26 15.27 -6.73
C MET A 128 0.80 14.17 -7.70
N MET A 129 0.03 13.22 -7.20
CA MET A 129 -0.40 12.05 -7.97
C MET A 129 -1.92 12.01 -8.08
N SER A 130 -2.40 11.62 -9.27
CA SER A 130 -3.75 11.11 -9.45
C SER A 130 -3.69 9.58 -9.43
N VAL A 131 -4.38 8.98 -8.48
CA VAL A 131 -4.44 7.52 -8.35
C VAL A 131 -5.79 7.05 -8.84
N GLU A 132 -5.79 6.35 -9.96
CA GLU A 132 -6.99 5.74 -10.52
C GLU A 132 -6.99 4.26 -10.17
N LEU A 133 -8.10 3.77 -9.66
CA LEU A 133 -8.25 2.35 -9.36
C LEU A 133 -9.70 1.90 -9.55
N LEU A 134 -9.85 0.66 -9.94
CA LEU A 134 -11.15 0.00 -9.99
C LEU A 134 -11.14 -1.09 -8.91
N ASN A 135 -11.72 -0.76 -7.75
CA ASN A 135 -11.82 -1.69 -6.63
C ASN A 135 -12.83 -2.80 -7.00
N GLU A 136 -12.36 -4.02 -6.87
CA GLU A 136 -13.15 -5.22 -7.20
C GLU A 136 -13.72 -5.85 -5.94
N GLY A 137 -15.04 -5.73 -5.79
CA GLY A 137 -15.73 -6.31 -4.64
C GLY A 137 -16.82 -5.43 -4.04
N PRO A 138 -16.58 -4.25 -3.42
CA PRO A 138 -15.28 -3.69 -3.05
C PRO A 138 -14.61 -4.46 -1.91
N VAL A 139 -13.28 -4.45 -1.90
CA VAL A 139 -12.47 -5.02 -0.82
C VAL A 139 -11.38 -4.02 -0.44
N THR A 140 -11.42 -3.58 0.82
CA THR A 140 -10.49 -2.61 1.40
C THR A 140 -10.15 -3.06 2.81
N ILE A 141 -8.85 -3.27 3.09
CA ILE A 141 -8.34 -3.73 4.38
C ILE A 141 -7.42 -2.67 4.96
N LEU A 142 -7.62 -2.35 6.22
CA LEU A 142 -6.77 -1.42 6.97
C LEU A 142 -5.79 -2.22 7.83
N LEU A 143 -4.52 -1.86 7.79
CA LEU A 143 -3.48 -2.47 8.59
C LEU A 143 -2.66 -1.39 9.32
N ASP A 144 -2.32 -1.66 10.58
CA ASP A 144 -1.42 -0.84 11.38
C ASP A 144 -0.45 -1.75 12.14
N SER A 145 0.85 -1.51 11.99
CA SER A 145 1.88 -2.25 12.71
C SER A 145 1.77 -2.08 14.23
N ASP A 146 1.27 -0.93 14.68
CA ASP A 146 1.08 -0.61 16.10
C ASP A 146 -0.30 -1.04 16.62
N LYS A 147 -1.11 -1.64 15.75
CA LYS A 147 -2.46 -2.15 16.09
C LYS A 147 -3.38 -1.08 16.69
N ALA A 148 -3.32 0.14 16.13
CA ALA A 148 -4.19 1.23 16.57
C ALA A 148 -5.65 1.05 16.13
N PHE A 149 -5.86 0.15 15.17
CA PHE A 149 -7.18 -0.28 14.69
C PHE A 149 -7.16 -1.72 14.19
#